data_48e5a187a3b9b9bd50e4d24d987fcd9b
#
_entry.id   48e5a187a3b9b9bd50e4d24d987fcd9b
#
_cell.length_a   1.000
_cell.length_b   1.000
_cell.length_c   1.000
_cell.angle_alpha   90.00
_cell.angle_beta   90.00
_cell.angle_gamma   90.00
#
_symmetry.space_group_name_H-M   'P 1'
#
loop_
_entity.id
_entity.type
_entity.pdbx_description
1 polymer ?
#
loop_
_entity_poly.entity_id
_entity_poly.type
_entity_poly.pdbx_seq_one_letter_code
_entity_poly.pdbx_strand_id
1 'polypeptide(L)'
;MSTFAENVMDDLKIAMKAKDSVALTTLRALKTALTNAAIESGNKDNVIEQDDALAIVRKQIKQRNDSIEQFENAGRSELAEKEKAEIVVLEKYLPAAMSPEEVSAIVAAAVS
;
A
#
# COMPACT_ATOMS: atom_id res chain seq x y z
N MET A 1 -13.28 -8.77 15.78
CA MET A 1 -12.31 -8.79 14.67
C MET A 1 -12.14 -7.38 14.11
N SER A 2 -10.90 -7.03 13.81
CA SER A 2 -10.61 -5.71 13.27
C SER A 2 -10.94 -5.65 11.79
N THR A 3 -11.51 -4.54 11.36
CA THR A 3 -11.68 -4.28 9.93
C THR A 3 -10.35 -3.87 9.32
N PHE A 4 -10.29 -3.88 8.00
CA PHE A 4 -9.08 -3.42 7.29
C PHE A 4 -8.75 -1.98 7.69
N ALA A 5 -9.76 -1.11 7.74
CA ALA A 5 -9.54 0.29 8.12
C ALA A 5 -9.01 0.42 9.53
N GLU A 6 -9.50 -0.41 10.46
CA GLU A 6 -9.02 -0.39 11.83
C GLU A 6 -7.56 -0.83 11.91
N ASN A 7 -7.18 -1.83 11.13
CA ASN A 7 -5.78 -2.27 11.07
C ASN A 7 -4.86 -1.16 10.57
N VAL A 8 -5.30 -0.44 9.54
CA VAL A 8 -4.55 0.69 9.01
C VAL A 8 -4.40 1.78 10.08
N MET A 9 -5.47 2.06 10.82
CA MET A 9 -5.42 3.05 11.91
C MET A 9 -4.45 2.66 13.00
N ASP A 10 -4.46 1.39 13.38
CA ASP A 10 -3.54 0.90 14.41
C ASP A 10 -2.10 1.02 13.94
N ASP A 11 -1.83 0.66 12.69
CA ASP A 11 -0.49 0.77 12.13
C ASP A 11 -0.06 2.22 12.01
N LEU A 12 -1.00 3.13 11.72
CA LEU A 12 -0.72 4.55 11.68
C LEU A 12 -0.25 5.05 13.05
N LYS A 13 -0.92 4.61 14.11
CA LYS A 13 -0.54 4.98 15.48
C LYS A 13 0.86 4.46 15.82
N ILE A 14 1.16 3.24 15.41
CA ILE A 14 2.48 2.65 15.62
C ILE A 14 3.55 3.47 14.89
N ALA A 15 3.27 3.85 13.64
CA ALA A 15 4.20 4.65 12.86
C ALA A 15 4.44 6.02 13.50
N MET A 16 3.39 6.62 14.07
CA MET A 16 3.52 7.89 14.76
C MET A 16 4.44 7.76 15.98
N LYS A 17 4.27 6.71 16.76
CA LYS A 17 5.11 6.48 17.94
C LYS A 17 6.55 6.18 17.55
N ALA A 18 6.75 5.47 16.46
CA ALA A 18 8.08 5.12 15.97
C ALA A 18 8.74 6.26 15.20
N LYS A 19 8.00 7.33 14.93
CA LYS A 19 8.45 8.46 14.12
C LYS A 19 8.92 8.03 12.74
N ASP A 20 8.22 7.03 12.19
CA ASP A 20 8.50 6.49 10.86
C ASP A 20 7.75 7.34 9.83
N SER A 21 8.43 8.33 9.26
CA SER A 21 7.79 9.29 8.36
C SER A 21 7.32 8.64 7.06
N VAL A 22 8.04 7.65 6.56
CA VAL A 22 7.65 6.94 5.33
C VAL A 22 6.36 6.17 5.56
N ALA A 23 6.31 5.37 6.63
CA ALA A 23 5.11 4.61 6.96
C ALA A 23 3.93 5.54 7.22
N LEU A 24 4.17 6.63 7.96
CA LEU A 24 3.13 7.58 8.31
C LEU A 24 2.51 8.20 7.05
N THR A 25 3.33 8.68 6.13
CA THR A 25 2.86 9.28 4.88
C THR A 25 2.07 8.28 4.06
N THR A 26 2.61 7.06 3.92
CA THR A 26 1.98 6.00 3.13
C THR A 26 0.64 5.58 3.71
N LEU A 27 0.59 5.40 5.03
CA LEU A 27 -0.64 4.96 5.70
C LEU A 27 -1.72 6.05 5.68
N ARG A 28 -1.32 7.31 5.77
CA ARG A 28 -2.27 8.42 5.64
C ARG A 28 -2.90 8.44 4.25
N ALA A 29 -2.08 8.24 3.21
CA ALA A 29 -2.58 8.19 1.84
C ALA A 29 -3.53 7.01 1.65
N LEU A 30 -3.17 5.85 2.20
CA LEU A 30 -4.01 4.67 2.13
C LEU A 30 -5.34 4.89 2.85
N LYS A 31 -5.29 5.45 4.05
CA LYS A 31 -6.51 5.73 4.82
C LYS A 31 -7.43 6.66 4.05
N THR A 32 -6.88 7.70 3.44
CA THR A 32 -7.67 8.65 2.64
C THR A 32 -8.33 7.94 1.46
N ALA A 33 -7.58 7.09 0.76
CA ALA A 33 -8.13 6.35 -0.38
C ALA A 33 -9.25 5.41 0.05
N LEU A 34 -9.07 4.73 1.19
CA LEU A 34 -10.10 3.83 1.72
C LEU A 34 -11.36 4.59 2.11
N THR A 35 -11.19 5.73 2.77
CA THR A 35 -12.32 6.56 3.19
C THR A 35 -13.10 7.07 1.97
N ASN A 36 -12.40 7.55 0.96
CA ASN A 36 -13.04 8.05 -0.26
C ASN A 36 -13.79 6.92 -0.97
N ALA A 37 -13.21 5.73 -1.04
CA ALA A 37 -13.86 4.59 -1.67
C ALA A 37 -15.12 4.18 -0.93
N ALA A 38 -15.07 4.19 0.41
CA ALA A 38 -16.24 3.87 1.22
C ALA A 38 -17.38 4.86 1.00
N ILE A 39 -17.04 6.14 0.91
CA ILE A 39 -18.02 7.19 0.64
C ILE A 39 -18.65 6.99 -0.75
N GLU A 40 -17.80 6.75 -1.76
CA GLU A 40 -18.27 6.57 -3.13
C GLU A 40 -19.19 5.36 -3.29
N SER A 41 -18.94 4.32 -2.50
CA SER A 41 -19.76 3.11 -2.57
C SER A 41 -21.16 3.31 -2.00
N GLY A 42 -21.38 4.41 -1.26
CA GLY A 42 -22.66 4.69 -0.63
C GLY A 42 -22.97 3.82 0.57
N ASN A 43 -21.97 3.17 1.12
CA ASN A 43 -22.13 2.31 2.28
C ASN A 43 -22.44 3.18 3.50
N LYS A 44 -23.55 2.88 4.19
CA LYS A 44 -24.02 3.68 5.33
C LYS A 44 -22.98 3.78 6.45
N ASP A 45 -22.23 2.73 6.66
CA ASP A 45 -21.26 2.67 7.75
C ASP A 45 -19.90 3.19 7.33
N ASN A 46 -19.74 3.62 6.08
CA ASN A 46 -18.46 4.04 5.54
C ASN A 46 -17.40 2.97 5.73
N VAL A 47 -17.81 1.71 5.64
CA VAL A 47 -16.92 0.56 5.75
C VAL A 47 -16.68 0.01 4.36
N ILE A 48 -15.43 -0.25 4.03
CA ILE A 48 -15.06 -0.83 2.75
C ILE A 48 -14.86 -2.35 2.92
N GLU A 49 -15.33 -3.11 1.93
CA GLU A 49 -15.13 -4.55 1.93
C GLU A 49 -13.64 -4.87 1.78
N GLN A 50 -13.22 -5.99 2.35
CA GLN A 50 -11.81 -6.36 2.33
C GLN A 50 -11.26 -6.50 0.90
N ASP A 51 -12.01 -7.11 0.00
CA ASP A 51 -11.56 -7.28 -1.38
C ASP A 51 -11.35 -5.94 -2.06
N ASP A 52 -12.25 -4.99 -1.80
CA ASP A 52 -12.13 -3.64 -2.35
C ASP A 52 -10.95 -2.91 -1.75
N ALA A 53 -10.70 -3.10 -0.45
CA ALA A 53 -9.55 -2.51 0.21
C ALA A 53 -8.24 -3.04 -0.37
N LEU A 54 -8.17 -4.34 -0.62
CA LEU A 54 -6.98 -4.93 -1.24
C LEU A 54 -6.76 -4.44 -2.66
N ALA A 55 -7.85 -4.22 -3.41
CA ALA A 55 -7.74 -3.65 -4.75
C ALA A 55 -7.16 -2.24 -4.70
N ILE A 56 -7.53 -1.46 -3.68
CA ILE A 56 -6.99 -0.12 -3.48
C ILE A 56 -5.49 -0.19 -3.16
N VAL A 57 -5.10 -1.13 -2.31
CA VAL A 57 -3.68 -1.32 -2.00
C VAL A 57 -2.88 -1.64 -3.26
N ARG A 58 -3.40 -2.55 -4.10
CA ARG A 58 -2.73 -2.91 -5.36
C ARG A 58 -2.62 -1.71 -6.30
N LYS A 59 -3.66 -0.89 -6.36
CA LYS A 59 -3.65 0.31 -7.19
C LYS A 59 -2.61 1.31 -6.70
N GLN A 60 -2.50 1.48 -5.39
CA GLN A 60 -1.50 2.37 -4.79
C GLN A 60 -0.09 1.89 -5.12
N ILE A 61 0.13 0.58 -5.05
CA ILE A 61 1.43 0.00 -5.39
C ILE A 61 1.74 0.22 -6.87
N LYS A 62 0.77 0.00 -7.74
CA LYS A 62 0.96 0.20 -9.17
C LYS A 62 1.32 1.64 -9.49
N GLN A 63 0.64 2.60 -8.87
CA GLN A 63 0.93 4.01 -9.07
C GLN A 63 2.36 4.35 -8.65
N ARG A 64 2.83 3.74 -7.55
CA ARG A 64 4.19 3.97 -7.08
C ARG A 64 5.22 3.32 -7.99
N ASN A 65 4.93 2.14 -8.54
CA ASN A 65 5.82 1.52 -9.51
C ASN A 65 5.97 2.38 -10.76
N ASP A 66 4.87 2.96 -11.23
CA ASP A 66 4.92 3.88 -12.37
C ASP A 66 5.78 5.10 -12.05
N SER A 67 5.65 5.63 -10.84
CA SER A 67 6.45 6.78 -10.40
C SER A 67 7.94 6.41 -10.30
N ILE A 68 8.23 5.21 -9.77
CA ILE A 68 9.61 4.73 -9.66
C ILE A 68 10.28 4.71 -11.03
N GLU A 69 9.58 4.18 -12.02
CA GLU A 69 10.12 4.11 -13.38
C GLU A 69 10.42 5.50 -13.91
N GLN A 70 9.50 6.44 -13.71
CA GLN A 70 9.70 7.82 -14.16
C GLN A 70 10.87 8.49 -13.44
N PHE A 71 10.98 8.30 -12.14
CA PHE A 71 12.08 8.90 -11.37
C PHE A 71 13.42 8.31 -11.77
N GLU A 72 13.49 7.00 -12.00
CA GLU A 72 14.72 6.37 -12.43
C GLU A 72 15.15 6.86 -13.81
N ASN A 73 14.18 6.99 -14.73
CA ASN A 73 14.46 7.50 -16.07
C ASN A 73 14.90 8.96 -16.04
N ALA A 74 14.46 9.72 -15.05
CA ALA A 74 14.83 11.12 -14.89
C ALA A 74 16.12 11.31 -14.09
N GLY A 75 16.75 10.22 -13.64
CA GLY A 75 17.96 10.30 -12.82
C GLY A 75 17.71 10.73 -11.39
N ARG A 76 16.47 10.53 -10.90
CA ARG A 76 16.07 10.91 -9.54
C ARG A 76 15.97 9.69 -8.65
N SER A 77 17.10 9.01 -8.45
CA SER A 77 17.09 7.75 -7.71
C SER A 77 16.65 7.90 -6.26
N GLU A 78 16.91 9.03 -5.62
CA GLU A 78 16.48 9.25 -4.24
C GLU A 78 14.94 9.27 -4.11
N LEU A 79 14.26 9.81 -5.12
CA LEU A 79 12.80 9.82 -5.13
C LEU A 79 12.25 8.42 -5.41
N ALA A 80 12.92 7.68 -6.30
CA ALA A 80 12.55 6.29 -6.58
C ALA A 80 12.69 5.43 -5.32
N GLU A 81 13.76 5.61 -4.55
CA GLU A 81 13.97 4.85 -3.33
C GLU A 81 12.88 5.13 -2.29
N LYS A 82 12.44 6.37 -2.20
CA LYS A 82 11.34 6.73 -1.29
C LYS A 82 10.07 5.99 -1.68
N GLU A 83 9.74 5.95 -2.98
CA GLU A 83 8.55 5.23 -3.46
C GLU A 83 8.67 3.74 -3.18
N LYS A 84 9.85 3.17 -3.35
CA LYS A 84 10.07 1.75 -3.06
C LYS A 84 9.82 1.44 -1.58
N ALA A 85 10.26 2.32 -0.68
CA ALA A 85 10.02 2.15 0.74
C ALA A 85 8.53 2.21 1.07
N GLU A 86 7.78 3.06 0.39
CA GLU A 86 6.33 3.14 0.57
C GLU A 86 5.64 1.86 0.10
N ILE A 87 6.11 1.27 -0.99
CA ILE A 87 5.57 0.00 -1.47
C ILE A 87 5.75 -1.10 -0.42
N VAL A 88 6.89 -1.14 0.25
CA VAL A 88 7.12 -2.13 1.31
C VAL A 88 6.05 -2.03 2.40
N VAL A 89 5.66 -0.81 2.76
CA VAL A 89 4.60 -0.60 3.74
C VAL A 89 3.27 -1.16 3.24
N LEU A 90 2.93 -0.88 1.98
CA LEU A 90 1.67 -1.32 1.38
C LEU A 90 1.60 -2.83 1.20
N GLU A 91 2.71 -3.45 0.85
CA GLU A 91 2.75 -4.90 0.61
C GLU A 91 2.41 -5.72 1.84
N LYS A 92 2.57 -5.15 3.03
CA LYS A 92 2.21 -5.84 4.26
C LYS A 92 0.72 -6.18 4.35
N TYR A 93 -0.10 -5.48 3.59
CA TYR A 93 -1.55 -5.70 3.61
C TYR A 93 -2.00 -6.74 2.59
N LEU A 94 -1.13 -7.12 1.68
CA LEU A 94 -1.48 -8.12 0.67
C LEU A 94 -1.27 -9.53 1.22
N PRO A 95 -2.06 -10.50 0.74
CA PRO A 95 -1.86 -11.89 1.15
C PRO A 95 -0.46 -12.38 0.84
N ALA A 96 0.12 -13.13 1.75
CA ALA A 96 1.50 -13.63 1.61
C ALA A 96 1.70 -14.46 0.34
N ALA A 97 0.66 -15.11 -0.14
CA ALA A 97 0.74 -15.93 -1.34
C ALA A 97 1.04 -15.13 -2.60
N MET A 98 0.95 -13.84 -2.52
CA MET A 98 1.18 -12.97 -3.65
C MET A 98 2.63 -12.54 -3.79
N SER A 99 3.46 -13.03 -3.02
CA SER A 99 4.81 -12.53 -3.00
C SER A 99 5.56 -12.76 -4.29
N PRO A 100 5.87 -12.53 -4.47
CA PRO A 100 6.54 -12.47 -5.26
C PRO A 100 7.39 -12.78 -5.82
N GLU A 101 7.15 -12.88 -5.40
CA GLU A 101 7.68 -13.31 -5.71
C GLU A 101 7.52 -13.93 -6.20
N GLU A 102 6.61 -14.14 -6.03
CA GLU A 102 6.38 -14.82 -6.35
C GLU A 102 6.14 -14.66 -7.11
N VAL A 103 5.98 -14.17 -7.27
CA VAL A 103 6.03 -14.07 -7.66
C VAL A 103 6.71 -13.74 -8.27
N SER A 104 6.98 -13.52 -8.41
CA SER A 104 7.63 -13.44 -8.64
C SER A 104 8.13 -13.85 -8.95
N ALA A 105 7.90 -14.24 -8.84
CA ALA A 105 8.15 -14.73 -8.67
C ALA A 105 8.09 -15.24 -9.11
N ILE A 106 7.59 -15.48 -9.30
CA ILE A 106 7.49 -15.96 -9.21
C ILE A 106 7.91 -15.99 -9.84
N VAL A 107 7.97 -15.92 -10.15
CA VAL A 107 8.39 -15.97 -10.16
C VAL A 107 9.14 -16.08 -10.42
N ALA A 108 9.41 -16.16 -10.60
CA ALA A 108 9.98 -16.32 -10.35
C ALA A 108 10.35 -16.70 -10.28
N ALA A 109 10.09 -16.96 -10.33
CA ALA A 109 10.24 -17.26 -9.81
C ALA A 109 10.45 -17.60 -9.84
N ALA A 110 10.26 -17.72 -10.04
CA ALA A 110 10.27 -17.85 -9.63
C ALA A 110 10.72 -17.99 -9.74
N VAL A 111 10.71 -18.09 -9.93
CA VAL A 111 10.93 -18.15 -9.59
C VAL A 111 11.31 -18.17 -9.54
N SER A 112 11.38 -18.24 -9.63
CA SER A 112 11.42 -18.26 -9.19
C SER A 112 11.69 -18.26 -9.05
#